data_8b6d9bd178d46b8a3d78eb02cff2a2a7
#
_entry.id   8b6d9bd178d46b8a3d78eb02cff2a2a7
#
_cell.length_a   1.000
_cell.length_b   1.000
_cell.length_c   1.000
_cell.angle_alpha   90.00
_cell.angle_beta   90.00
_cell.angle_gamma   90.00
#
_symmetry.space_group_name_H-M   'P 1'
#
loop_
_entity.id
_entity.type
_entity.pdbx_description
1 polymer ?
#
loop_
_entity_poly.entity_id
_entity_poly.type
_entity_poly.pdbx_seq_one_letter_code
_entity_poly.pdbx_strand_id
1 'polypeptide(L)'
;MFGYIRPLVDEMKVRENEMYRAIYCGLCRAMGHHTGCASRMTLSYDFVFLSAFRAAITGERFDPQPHRCMMHPVKQRMMAEDNEVFAYCARAAAYLTYAKLEDDLADESGARRLAAKSLRPAAADMRKKAGALPELEASIASSLEDLRKLEAAESDSIDETAECFGRLLADIFAHGLTGTDARIAREVGRAVGRFIYVIDAADDAPEDGKKNRYNPILRRYGQDILVEREYADRAGNTKTAVRLEEKTAQDLYIAALNDLSRLSAAIELMDFTRAGSEVEGIVKNTVYLGMPAELRRVLAIGQSV
;
A
#
# COMPACT_ATOMS: atom_id res chain seq x y z
N MET A 1 -8.52 0.30 -1.55
CA MET A 1 -7.21 -0.05 -0.96
C MET A 1 -6.19 0.00 -2.06
N PHE A 2 -5.07 0.58 -1.78
CA PHE A 2 -4.11 1.09 -2.73
C PHE A 2 -3.55 0.04 -3.71
N GLY A 3 -2.64 -0.82 -3.31
CA GLY A 3 -2.08 -1.88 -4.18
C GLY A 3 -1.01 -1.38 -5.15
N TYR A 4 -0.37 -0.26 -4.83
CA TYR A 4 0.72 0.31 -5.62
C TYR A 4 2.08 -0.32 -5.31
N ILE A 5 2.25 -0.93 -4.13
CA ILE A 5 3.51 -1.52 -3.70
C ILE A 5 3.58 -2.97 -4.16
N ARG A 6 4.02 -3.17 -5.38
CA ARG A 6 4.09 -4.48 -6.03
C ARG A 6 5.41 -4.69 -6.75
N PRO A 7 5.89 -5.93 -6.85
CA PRO A 7 7.07 -6.23 -7.63
C PRO A 7 6.82 -6.09 -9.14
N LEU A 8 7.86 -5.85 -9.88
CA LEU A 8 7.89 -5.99 -11.34
C LEU A 8 8.14 -7.48 -11.66
N VAL A 9 7.05 -8.22 -11.87
CA VAL A 9 7.07 -9.70 -11.92
C VAL A 9 7.94 -10.22 -13.07
N ASP A 10 7.99 -9.52 -14.19
CA ASP A 10 8.77 -9.91 -15.38
C ASP A 10 10.29 -9.88 -15.12
N GLU A 11 10.72 -9.13 -14.11
CA GLU A 11 12.13 -9.02 -13.68
C GLU A 11 12.46 -9.86 -12.44
N MET A 12 11.53 -10.71 -12.00
CA MET A 12 11.76 -11.61 -10.87
C MET A 12 12.35 -12.95 -11.35
N LYS A 13 13.25 -13.51 -10.55
CA LYS A 13 13.61 -14.92 -10.71
C LYS A 13 12.40 -15.81 -10.46
N VAL A 14 12.31 -16.94 -11.14
CA VAL A 14 11.19 -17.88 -10.97
C VAL A 14 10.92 -18.20 -9.50
N ARG A 15 11.97 -18.54 -8.73
CA ARG A 15 11.85 -18.86 -7.30
C ARG A 15 11.33 -17.69 -6.44
N GLU A 16 11.70 -16.45 -6.78
CA GLU A 16 11.21 -15.25 -6.10
C GLU A 16 9.73 -15.02 -6.37
N ASN A 17 9.31 -15.20 -7.63
CA ASN A 17 7.90 -15.10 -8.01
C ASN A 17 7.05 -16.23 -7.38
N GLU A 18 7.58 -17.46 -7.31
CA GLU A 18 6.90 -18.56 -6.62
C GLU A 18 6.73 -18.26 -5.12
N MET A 19 7.78 -17.78 -4.46
CA MET A 19 7.73 -17.35 -3.06
C MET A 19 6.77 -16.18 -2.86
N TYR A 20 6.79 -15.17 -3.72
CA TYR A 20 5.87 -14.03 -3.67
C TYR A 20 4.41 -14.48 -3.75
N ARG A 21 4.10 -15.41 -4.66
CA ARG A 21 2.75 -16.00 -4.77
C ARG A 21 2.38 -16.82 -3.54
N ALA A 22 3.34 -17.52 -2.96
CA ALA A 22 3.12 -18.28 -1.72
C ALA A 22 2.84 -17.34 -0.54
N ILE A 23 3.56 -16.23 -0.41
CA ILE A 23 3.31 -15.19 0.59
C ILE A 23 1.92 -14.56 0.39
N TYR A 24 1.56 -14.19 -0.84
CA TYR A 24 0.25 -13.63 -1.17
C TYR A 24 -0.90 -14.56 -0.75
N CYS A 25 -0.81 -15.84 -1.12
CA CYS A 25 -1.84 -16.82 -0.79
C CYS A 25 -1.84 -17.19 0.69
N GLY A 26 -0.65 -17.27 1.33
CA GLY A 26 -0.48 -17.50 2.76
C GLY A 26 -1.12 -16.37 3.60
N LEU A 27 -0.82 -15.12 3.26
CA LEU A 27 -1.42 -13.96 3.92
C LEU A 27 -2.95 -13.94 3.74
N CYS A 28 -3.46 -14.25 2.53
CA CYS A 28 -4.90 -14.37 2.30
C CYS A 28 -5.56 -15.39 3.25
N ARG A 29 -4.91 -16.54 3.45
CA ARG A 29 -5.37 -17.60 4.38
C ARG A 29 -5.30 -17.12 5.82
N ALA A 30 -4.20 -16.52 6.24
CA ALA A 30 -3.99 -15.98 7.57
C ALA A 30 -4.99 -14.86 7.93
N MET A 31 -5.27 -13.94 7.01
CA MET A 31 -6.31 -12.93 7.17
C MET A 31 -7.67 -13.59 7.49
N GLY A 32 -8.03 -14.62 6.72
CA GLY A 32 -9.27 -15.36 6.99
C GLY A 32 -9.29 -16.05 8.35
N HIS A 33 -8.13 -16.51 8.85
CA HIS A 33 -7.98 -17.18 10.13
C HIS A 33 -8.01 -16.18 11.30
N HIS A 34 -7.18 -15.14 11.24
CA HIS A 34 -7.00 -14.21 12.36
C HIS A 34 -8.09 -13.13 12.46
N THR A 35 -8.65 -12.69 11.32
CA THR A 35 -9.56 -11.53 11.28
C THR A 35 -10.89 -11.84 10.59
N GLY A 36 -11.11 -13.08 10.18
CA GLY A 36 -12.37 -13.56 9.60
C GLY A 36 -12.41 -13.55 8.07
N CYS A 37 -13.30 -14.36 7.48
CA CYS A 37 -13.31 -14.58 6.03
C CYS A 37 -13.48 -13.32 5.19
N ALA A 38 -14.20 -12.32 5.67
CA ALA A 38 -14.40 -11.04 4.99
C ALA A 38 -13.10 -10.27 4.77
N SER A 39 -12.12 -10.41 5.67
CA SER A 39 -10.83 -9.72 5.56
C SER A 39 -10.01 -10.11 4.32
N ARG A 40 -10.25 -11.30 3.76
CA ARG A 40 -9.60 -11.72 2.50
C ARG A 40 -9.92 -10.78 1.33
N MET A 41 -11.06 -10.10 1.38
CA MET A 41 -11.47 -9.12 0.37
C MET A 41 -10.68 -7.80 0.47
N THR A 42 -10.00 -7.57 1.58
CA THR A 42 -9.16 -6.39 1.82
C THR A 42 -7.68 -6.64 1.59
N LEU A 43 -7.31 -7.85 1.14
CA LEU A 43 -5.94 -8.18 0.78
C LEU A 43 -5.46 -7.26 -0.34
N SER A 44 -4.35 -6.58 -0.12
CA SER A 44 -3.67 -5.76 -1.12
C SER A 44 -2.20 -6.15 -1.27
N TYR A 45 -1.59 -5.75 -2.36
CA TYR A 45 -0.17 -5.96 -2.59
C TYR A 45 0.70 -5.24 -1.54
N ASP A 46 0.21 -4.13 -0.99
CA ASP A 46 0.91 -3.38 0.05
C ASP A 46 1.09 -4.20 1.33
N PHE A 47 0.08 -4.99 1.72
CA PHE A 47 0.20 -5.91 2.86
C PHE A 47 1.06 -7.13 2.55
N VAL A 48 1.13 -7.56 1.30
CA VAL A 48 2.10 -8.61 0.89
C VAL A 48 3.52 -8.07 1.00
N PHE A 49 3.77 -6.83 0.58
CA PHE A 49 5.05 -6.16 0.78
C PHE A 49 5.38 -6.00 2.26
N LEU A 50 4.43 -5.52 3.09
CA LEU A 50 4.61 -5.43 4.54
C LEU A 50 5.01 -6.80 5.13
N SER A 51 4.38 -7.89 4.69
CA SER A 51 4.71 -9.24 5.16
C SER A 51 6.14 -9.65 4.77
N ALA A 52 6.53 -9.44 3.52
CA ALA A 52 7.89 -9.73 3.06
C ALA A 52 8.94 -8.87 3.79
N PHE A 53 8.67 -7.57 3.96
CA PHE A 53 9.52 -6.66 4.70
C PHE A 53 9.67 -7.07 6.16
N ARG A 54 8.56 -7.37 6.84
CA ARG A 54 8.60 -7.76 8.25
C ARG A 54 9.32 -9.10 8.45
N ALA A 55 9.12 -10.06 7.56
CA ALA A 55 9.88 -11.31 7.57
C ALA A 55 11.38 -11.05 7.40
N ALA A 56 11.75 -10.13 6.49
CA ALA A 56 13.14 -9.74 6.29
C ALA A 56 13.78 -9.16 7.55
N ILE A 57 13.11 -8.22 8.21
CA ILE A 57 13.68 -7.51 9.37
C ILE A 57 13.67 -8.35 10.66
N THR A 58 12.67 -9.22 10.84
CA THR A 58 12.59 -10.11 12.01
C THR A 58 13.40 -11.39 11.84
N GLY A 59 13.79 -11.72 10.61
CA GLY A 59 14.45 -12.99 10.28
C GLY A 59 13.48 -14.19 10.25
N GLU A 60 12.18 -13.93 10.19
CA GLU A 60 11.16 -14.96 10.03
C GLU A 60 11.25 -15.57 8.61
N ARG A 61 11.09 -16.87 8.50
CA ARG A 61 11.12 -17.58 7.23
C ARG A 61 9.73 -18.03 6.84
N PHE A 62 9.43 -17.94 5.56
CA PHE A 62 8.22 -18.51 5.01
C PHE A 62 8.47 -19.97 4.62
N ASP A 63 7.52 -20.85 4.95
CA ASP A 63 7.48 -22.27 4.59
C ASP A 63 6.30 -22.53 3.63
N PRO A 64 6.52 -22.55 2.30
CA PRO A 64 5.47 -22.81 1.34
C PRO A 64 5.02 -24.28 1.37
N GLN A 65 3.73 -24.52 1.65
CA GLN A 65 3.09 -25.84 1.65
C GLN A 65 1.90 -25.89 0.68
N PRO A 66 1.55 -27.05 0.13
CA PRO A 66 0.42 -27.18 -0.78
C PRO A 66 -0.92 -27.13 -0.04
N HIS A 67 -1.73 -26.11 -0.32
CA HIS A 67 -3.07 -25.93 0.24
C HIS A 67 -4.14 -25.73 -0.82
N ARG A 68 -5.39 -26.04 -0.47
CA ARG A 68 -6.55 -25.71 -1.31
C ARG A 68 -6.96 -24.26 -1.09
N CYS A 69 -7.13 -23.51 -2.17
CA CYS A 69 -7.61 -22.16 -2.15
C CYS A 69 -9.14 -22.14 -2.25
N MET A 70 -9.83 -21.39 -1.39
CA MET A 70 -11.29 -21.25 -1.46
C MET A 70 -11.77 -20.64 -2.78
N MET A 71 -10.98 -19.70 -3.34
CA MET A 71 -11.28 -19.06 -4.62
C MET A 71 -10.91 -19.93 -5.84
N HIS A 72 -10.05 -20.96 -5.65
CA HIS A 72 -9.59 -21.86 -6.71
C HIS A 72 -9.59 -23.30 -6.18
N PRO A 73 -10.75 -23.91 -5.95
CA PRO A 73 -10.84 -25.18 -5.21
C PRO A 73 -10.28 -26.40 -5.97
N VAL A 74 -10.13 -26.29 -7.30
CA VAL A 74 -9.71 -27.43 -8.16
C VAL A 74 -8.22 -27.73 -8.07
N LYS A 75 -7.37 -26.72 -7.87
CA LYS A 75 -5.91 -26.88 -7.82
C LYS A 75 -5.35 -26.50 -6.46
N GLN A 76 -4.46 -27.32 -5.93
CA GLN A 76 -3.62 -26.92 -4.81
C GLN A 76 -2.66 -25.83 -5.26
N ARG A 77 -2.40 -24.86 -4.36
CA ARG A 77 -1.43 -23.80 -4.54
C ARG A 77 -0.44 -23.84 -3.41
N MET A 78 0.82 -23.53 -3.71
CA MET A 78 1.82 -23.30 -2.67
C MET A 78 1.41 -22.04 -1.91
N MET A 79 1.26 -22.15 -0.60
CA MET A 79 0.93 -21.06 0.32
C MET A 79 1.93 -21.12 1.47
N ALA A 80 2.50 -19.99 1.82
CA ALA A 80 3.32 -19.94 3.03
C ALA A 80 2.46 -20.22 4.25
N GLU A 81 2.99 -21.03 5.18
CA GLU A 81 2.31 -21.36 6.43
C GLU A 81 2.10 -20.11 7.29
N ASP A 82 1.08 -20.18 8.14
CA ASP A 82 0.74 -19.10 9.06
C ASP A 82 1.86 -18.92 10.09
N ASN A 83 2.19 -17.66 10.38
CA ASN A 83 3.24 -17.28 11.32
C ASN A 83 2.92 -15.93 11.97
N GLU A 84 3.77 -15.49 12.91
CA GLU A 84 3.58 -14.22 13.64
C GLU A 84 3.57 -12.99 12.72
N VAL A 85 4.34 -13.02 11.62
CA VAL A 85 4.34 -11.94 10.63
C VAL A 85 2.99 -11.84 9.94
N PHE A 86 2.41 -12.95 9.51
CA PHE A 86 1.09 -12.96 8.89
C PHE A 86 -0.01 -12.61 9.89
N ALA A 87 0.07 -13.12 11.12
CA ALA A 87 -0.85 -12.77 12.19
C ALA A 87 -0.87 -11.25 12.42
N TYR A 88 0.32 -10.63 12.52
CA TYR A 88 0.44 -9.19 12.65
C TYR A 88 -0.12 -8.43 11.43
N CYS A 89 0.28 -8.80 10.21
CA CYS A 89 -0.17 -8.13 8.99
C CYS A 89 -1.68 -8.23 8.78
N ALA A 90 -2.29 -9.36 9.12
CA ALA A 90 -3.74 -9.54 9.10
C ALA A 90 -4.45 -8.59 10.08
N ARG A 91 -3.91 -8.44 11.29
CA ARG A 91 -4.44 -7.51 12.30
C ARG A 91 -4.30 -6.05 11.86
N ALA A 92 -3.12 -5.65 11.39
CA ALA A 92 -2.87 -4.30 10.88
C ALA A 92 -3.81 -3.95 9.70
N ALA A 93 -4.01 -4.90 8.78
CA ALA A 93 -4.94 -4.74 7.67
C ALA A 93 -6.39 -4.53 8.14
N ALA A 94 -6.83 -5.26 9.17
CA ALA A 94 -8.17 -5.10 9.72
C ALA A 94 -8.37 -3.73 10.38
N TYR A 95 -7.38 -3.25 11.13
CA TYR A 95 -7.41 -1.91 11.73
C TYR A 95 -7.47 -0.80 10.69
N LEU A 96 -6.59 -0.86 9.69
CA LEU A 96 -6.53 0.16 8.65
C LEU A 96 -7.80 0.16 7.79
N THR A 97 -8.34 -1.03 7.48
CA THR A 97 -9.61 -1.15 6.74
C THR A 97 -10.77 -0.56 7.53
N TYR A 98 -10.85 -0.84 8.84
CA TYR A 98 -11.89 -0.28 9.69
C TYR A 98 -11.77 1.25 9.79
N ALA A 99 -10.56 1.76 10.02
CA ALA A 99 -10.32 3.19 10.15
C ALA A 99 -10.66 3.95 8.85
N LYS A 100 -10.24 3.42 7.69
CA LYS A 100 -10.60 4.01 6.39
C LYS A 100 -12.11 3.98 6.14
N LEU A 101 -12.79 2.90 6.52
CA LEU A 101 -14.25 2.82 6.33
C LEU A 101 -15.01 3.81 7.22
N GLU A 102 -14.55 4.06 8.46
CA GLU A 102 -15.15 5.09 9.33
C GLU A 102 -14.92 6.50 8.78
N ASP A 103 -13.75 6.73 8.14
CA ASP A 103 -13.42 7.96 7.42
C ASP A 103 -14.35 8.18 6.22
N ASP A 104 -14.48 7.18 5.34
CA ASP A 104 -15.41 7.20 4.21
C ASP A 104 -16.87 7.45 4.64
N LEU A 105 -17.28 6.98 5.82
CA LEU A 105 -18.61 7.21 6.39
C LEU A 105 -18.82 8.65 6.86
N ALA A 106 -17.76 9.33 7.29
CA ALA A 106 -17.81 10.72 7.71
C ALA A 106 -17.88 11.67 6.49
N ASP A 107 -17.08 11.40 5.48
CA ASP A 107 -16.81 12.34 4.38
C ASP A 107 -17.68 12.12 3.13
N GLU A 108 -18.15 10.89 2.90
CA GLU A 108 -18.89 10.56 1.69
C GLU A 108 -20.40 10.79 1.82
N SER A 109 -21.05 11.06 0.67
CA SER A 109 -22.49 11.21 0.56
C SER A 109 -23.09 10.23 -0.46
N GLY A 110 -24.41 10.08 -0.49
CA GLY A 110 -25.12 9.30 -1.49
C GLY A 110 -24.78 7.81 -1.50
N ALA A 111 -24.56 7.24 -2.69
CA ALA A 111 -24.41 5.79 -2.90
C ALA A 111 -23.12 5.23 -2.23
N ARG A 112 -22.04 5.98 -2.18
CA ARG A 112 -20.79 5.55 -1.54
C ARG A 112 -20.95 5.41 -0.02
N ARG A 113 -21.60 6.38 0.63
CA ARG A 113 -21.93 6.30 2.04
C ARG A 113 -22.84 5.10 2.36
N LEU A 114 -23.77 4.78 1.45
CA LEU A 114 -24.63 3.60 1.62
C LEU A 114 -23.82 2.30 1.49
N ALA A 115 -22.89 2.22 0.53
CA ALA A 115 -21.98 1.10 0.38
C ALA A 115 -21.08 0.95 1.62
N ALA A 116 -20.48 2.04 2.12
CA ALA A 116 -19.68 2.03 3.33
C ALA A 116 -20.49 1.57 4.55
N LYS A 117 -21.73 2.04 4.70
CA LYS A 117 -22.65 1.57 5.76
C LYS A 117 -22.90 0.06 5.69
N SER A 118 -23.05 -0.50 4.50
CA SER A 118 -23.28 -1.95 4.33
C SER A 118 -22.06 -2.80 4.69
N LEU A 119 -20.84 -2.25 4.54
CA LEU A 119 -19.58 -2.93 4.87
C LEU A 119 -19.16 -2.75 6.33
N ARG A 120 -19.70 -1.76 7.04
CA ARG A 120 -19.33 -1.44 8.41
C ARG A 120 -19.44 -2.61 9.39
N PRO A 121 -20.50 -3.44 9.40
CA PRO A 121 -20.57 -4.58 10.31
C PRO A 121 -19.46 -5.59 10.08
N ALA A 122 -19.10 -5.86 8.82
CA ALA A 122 -18.01 -6.76 8.47
C ALA A 122 -16.65 -6.19 8.92
N ALA A 123 -16.39 -4.91 8.68
CA ALA A 123 -15.16 -4.25 9.11
C ALA A 123 -15.04 -4.19 10.65
N ALA A 124 -16.14 -3.94 11.37
CA ALA A 124 -16.18 -3.97 12.82
C ALA A 124 -15.91 -5.38 13.39
N ASP A 125 -16.44 -6.43 12.75
CA ASP A 125 -16.16 -7.83 13.12
C ASP A 125 -14.68 -8.17 12.89
N MET A 126 -14.10 -7.76 11.75
CA MET A 126 -12.67 -7.92 11.46
C MET A 126 -11.80 -7.24 12.53
N ARG A 127 -12.10 -5.97 12.88
CA ARG A 127 -11.38 -5.24 13.92
C ARG A 127 -11.50 -5.92 15.28
N LYS A 128 -12.70 -6.39 15.65
CA LYS A 128 -12.92 -7.12 16.89
C LYS A 128 -12.08 -8.40 16.97
N LYS A 129 -12.03 -9.17 15.88
CA LYS A 129 -11.23 -10.39 15.78
C LYS A 129 -9.72 -10.13 15.76
N ALA A 130 -9.30 -8.97 15.26
CA ALA A 130 -7.90 -8.55 15.30
C ALA A 130 -7.34 -8.43 16.73
N GLY A 131 -8.20 -8.35 17.73
CA GLY A 131 -7.80 -8.18 19.14
C GLY A 131 -7.29 -6.75 19.41
N ALA A 132 -6.77 -6.51 20.61
CA ALA A 132 -6.33 -5.20 21.03
C ALA A 132 -4.89 -4.89 20.54
N LEU A 133 -4.70 -3.75 19.89
CA LEU A 133 -3.41 -3.12 19.55
C LEU A 133 -3.52 -1.62 19.88
N PRO A 134 -3.65 -1.24 21.16
CA PRO A 134 -4.06 0.12 21.56
C PRO A 134 -3.10 1.20 21.07
N GLU A 135 -1.80 0.95 21.08
CA GLU A 135 -0.80 1.91 20.59
C GLU A 135 -0.93 2.14 19.08
N LEU A 136 -1.08 1.06 18.31
CA LEU A 136 -1.26 1.14 16.87
C LEU A 136 -2.59 1.81 16.50
N GLU A 137 -3.65 1.49 17.22
CA GLU A 137 -4.97 2.10 17.01
C GLU A 137 -4.93 3.61 17.28
N ALA A 138 -4.31 4.03 18.37
CA ALA A 138 -4.16 5.44 18.70
C ALA A 138 -3.33 6.19 17.66
N SER A 139 -2.25 5.58 17.17
CA SER A 139 -1.40 6.16 16.13
C SER A 139 -2.14 6.31 14.79
N ILE A 140 -2.87 5.27 14.36
CA ILE A 140 -3.69 5.33 13.14
C ILE A 140 -4.74 6.45 13.26
N ALA A 141 -5.46 6.51 14.37
CA ALA A 141 -6.49 7.52 14.60
C ALA A 141 -5.92 8.94 14.58
N SER A 142 -4.77 9.16 15.25
CA SER A 142 -4.11 10.47 15.27
C SER A 142 -3.65 10.91 13.88
N SER A 143 -3.03 10.01 13.11
CA SER A 143 -2.51 10.35 11.77
C SER A 143 -3.64 10.65 10.78
N LEU A 144 -4.75 9.90 10.85
CA LEU A 144 -5.94 10.16 10.01
C LEU A 144 -6.65 11.46 10.42
N GLU A 145 -6.71 11.76 11.71
CA GLU A 145 -7.28 13.03 12.18
C GLU A 145 -6.46 14.24 11.72
N ASP A 146 -5.13 14.14 11.74
CA ASP A 146 -4.26 15.20 11.23
C ASP A 146 -4.43 15.37 9.72
N LEU A 147 -4.54 14.27 8.96
CA LEU A 147 -4.82 14.29 7.52
C LEU A 147 -6.16 14.97 7.25
N ARG A 148 -7.22 14.59 7.96
CA ARG A 148 -8.55 15.19 7.83
C ARG A 148 -8.57 16.69 8.10
N LYS A 149 -7.78 17.17 9.07
CA LYS A 149 -7.63 18.63 9.33
C LYS A 149 -7.04 19.37 8.14
N LEU A 150 -6.00 18.78 7.50
CA LEU A 150 -5.38 19.37 6.31
C LEU A 150 -6.34 19.36 5.11
N GLU A 151 -7.09 18.30 4.92
CA GLU A 151 -8.11 18.17 3.88
C GLU A 151 -9.26 19.19 4.10
N ALA A 152 -9.75 19.32 5.32
CA ALA A 152 -10.79 20.29 5.67
C ALA A 152 -10.31 21.75 5.55
N ALA A 153 -9.02 22.00 5.75
CA ALA A 153 -8.39 23.29 5.50
C ALA A 153 -8.07 23.51 4.01
N GLU A 154 -8.38 22.55 3.15
CA GLU A 154 -8.07 22.60 1.71
C GLU A 154 -6.57 22.87 1.44
N SER A 155 -5.69 22.23 2.21
CA SER A 155 -4.24 22.42 2.11
C SER A 155 -3.73 22.15 0.69
N ASP A 156 -2.86 23.02 0.18
CA ASP A 156 -2.14 22.84 -1.08
C ASP A 156 -0.75 22.20 -0.89
N SER A 157 -0.42 21.87 0.36
CA SER A 157 0.84 21.22 0.72
C SER A 157 0.76 19.71 0.53
N ILE A 158 1.19 19.23 -0.64
CA ILE A 158 1.31 17.79 -0.93
C ILE A 158 2.25 17.12 0.08
N ASP A 159 3.28 17.81 0.54
CA ASP A 159 4.28 17.28 1.46
C ASP A 159 3.69 17.03 2.86
N GLU A 160 2.92 17.97 3.40
CA GLU A 160 2.29 17.83 4.72
C GLU A 160 1.24 16.73 4.74
N THR A 161 0.40 16.65 3.71
CA THR A 161 -0.63 15.62 3.60
C THR A 161 0.00 14.23 3.42
N ALA A 162 1.02 14.11 2.56
CA ALA A 162 1.76 12.86 2.40
C ALA A 162 2.46 12.43 3.68
N GLU A 163 2.97 13.40 4.49
CA GLU A 163 3.64 13.11 5.76
C GLU A 163 2.70 12.52 6.80
N CYS A 164 1.43 12.92 6.85
CA CYS A 164 0.44 12.30 7.74
C CYS A 164 0.30 10.81 7.45
N PHE A 165 0.17 10.44 6.18
CA PHE A 165 0.09 9.05 5.77
C PHE A 165 1.43 8.32 5.91
N GLY A 166 2.54 9.03 5.72
CA GLY A 166 3.89 8.53 6.00
C GLY A 166 4.07 8.12 7.46
N ARG A 167 3.65 8.97 8.43
CA ARG A 167 3.70 8.65 9.87
C ARG A 167 2.83 7.43 10.21
N LEU A 168 1.63 7.36 9.66
CA LEU A 168 0.73 6.22 9.84
C LEU A 168 1.41 4.90 9.44
N LEU A 169 2.00 4.83 8.24
CA LEU A 169 2.69 3.62 7.81
C LEU A 169 4.01 3.39 8.55
N ALA A 170 4.72 4.44 8.95
CA ALA A 170 5.91 4.30 9.80
C ALA A 170 5.59 3.51 11.08
N ASP A 171 4.47 3.84 11.73
CA ASP A 171 4.05 3.14 12.95
C ASP A 171 3.55 1.71 12.66
N ILE A 172 2.84 1.48 11.56
CA ILE A 172 2.47 0.12 11.14
C ILE A 172 3.70 -0.74 10.85
N PHE A 173 4.69 -0.20 10.14
CA PHE A 173 5.90 -0.96 9.80
C PHE A 173 6.76 -1.29 11.03
N ALA A 174 6.86 -0.36 11.98
CA ALA A 174 7.73 -0.48 13.14
C ALA A 174 7.08 -1.10 14.38
N HIS A 175 5.75 -1.26 14.43
CA HIS A 175 5.04 -1.74 15.61
C HIS A 175 5.62 -3.06 16.15
N GLY A 176 5.92 -3.11 17.43
CA GLY A 176 6.50 -4.28 18.09
C GLY A 176 8.00 -4.55 17.79
N LEU A 177 8.65 -3.72 16.95
CA LEU A 177 10.09 -3.76 16.74
C LEU A 177 10.80 -2.81 17.71
N THR A 178 12.09 -3.05 17.95
CA THR A 178 12.92 -2.24 18.86
C THR A 178 14.27 -1.90 18.23
N GLY A 179 14.99 -0.96 18.82
CA GLY A 179 16.38 -0.65 18.44
C GLY A 179 16.54 -0.18 16.98
N THR A 180 17.53 -0.71 16.31
CA THR A 180 17.86 -0.35 14.91
C THR A 180 16.78 -0.82 13.94
N ASP A 181 16.20 -2.01 14.14
CA ASP A 181 15.16 -2.56 13.30
C ASP A 181 13.91 -1.68 13.31
N ALA A 182 13.52 -1.15 14.47
CA ALA A 182 12.40 -0.22 14.57
C ALA A 182 12.68 1.10 13.82
N ARG A 183 13.93 1.61 13.85
CA ARG A 183 14.31 2.83 13.12
C ARG A 183 14.27 2.61 11.61
N ILE A 184 14.84 1.51 11.13
CA ILE A 184 14.78 1.15 9.70
C ILE A 184 13.33 1.00 9.26
N ALA A 185 12.51 0.26 10.04
CA ALA A 185 11.11 0.04 9.72
C ALA A 185 10.29 1.34 9.67
N ARG A 186 10.57 2.31 10.56
CA ARG A 186 9.93 3.64 10.52
C ARG A 186 10.27 4.41 9.24
N GLU A 187 11.54 4.43 8.84
CA GLU A 187 11.97 5.11 7.63
C GLU A 187 11.36 4.45 6.38
N VAL A 188 11.37 3.11 6.31
CA VAL A 188 10.74 2.36 5.22
C VAL A 188 9.24 2.64 5.17
N GLY A 189 8.55 2.50 6.29
CA GLY A 189 7.10 2.74 6.37
C GLY A 189 6.73 4.17 6.02
N ARG A 190 7.50 5.17 6.51
CA ARG A 190 7.30 6.58 6.19
C ARG A 190 7.43 6.85 4.70
N ALA A 191 8.50 6.37 4.07
CA ALA A 191 8.72 6.57 2.64
C ALA A 191 7.65 5.86 1.79
N VAL A 192 7.27 4.63 2.16
CA VAL A 192 6.18 3.88 1.51
C VAL A 192 4.84 4.61 1.65
N GLY A 193 4.53 5.14 2.84
CA GLY A 193 3.28 5.86 3.07
C GLY A 193 3.17 7.15 2.26
N ARG A 194 4.24 7.95 2.26
CA ARG A 194 4.31 9.16 1.43
C ARG A 194 4.15 8.84 -0.05
N PHE A 195 4.86 7.81 -0.53
CA PHE A 195 4.76 7.35 -1.91
C PHE A 195 3.32 6.94 -2.27
N ILE A 196 2.66 6.13 -1.41
CA ILE A 196 1.27 5.69 -1.65
C ILE A 196 0.34 6.91 -1.73
N TYR A 197 0.46 7.86 -0.81
CA TYR A 197 -0.41 9.03 -0.78
C TYR A 197 -0.27 9.88 -2.06
N VAL A 198 0.95 10.17 -2.47
CA VAL A 198 1.21 10.99 -3.67
C VAL A 198 0.74 10.30 -4.94
N ILE A 199 1.01 8.99 -5.09
CA ILE A 199 0.62 8.25 -6.29
C ILE A 199 -0.91 8.05 -6.37
N ASP A 200 -1.58 7.85 -5.24
CA ASP A 200 -3.03 7.74 -5.13
C ASP A 200 -3.70 9.07 -5.50
N ALA A 201 -3.21 10.18 -4.93
CA ALA A 201 -3.68 11.52 -5.27
C ALA A 201 -3.51 11.84 -6.78
N ALA A 202 -2.43 11.38 -7.40
CA ALA A 202 -2.20 11.56 -8.84
C ALA A 202 -3.12 10.67 -9.70
N ASP A 203 -3.36 9.42 -9.29
CA ASP A 203 -4.24 8.49 -10.02
C ASP A 203 -5.72 8.92 -9.90
N ASP A 204 -6.11 9.46 -8.75
CA ASP A 204 -7.47 9.92 -8.46
C ASP A 204 -7.77 11.36 -8.94
N ALA A 205 -6.76 12.17 -9.27
CA ALA A 205 -6.94 13.58 -9.67
C ALA A 205 -8.01 13.79 -10.75
N PRO A 206 -8.10 13.00 -11.83
CA PRO A 206 -9.16 13.17 -12.85
C PRO A 206 -10.57 12.95 -12.31
N GLU A 207 -10.76 11.98 -11.42
CA GLU A 207 -12.05 11.71 -10.80
C GLU A 207 -12.41 12.76 -9.76
N ASP A 208 -11.45 13.19 -8.95
CA ASP A 208 -11.63 14.20 -7.91
C ASP A 208 -11.94 15.56 -8.52
N GLY A 209 -11.22 15.96 -9.58
CA GLY A 209 -11.51 17.17 -10.32
C GLY A 209 -12.92 17.18 -10.91
N LYS A 210 -13.34 16.07 -11.55
CA LYS A 210 -14.69 15.92 -12.11
C LYS A 210 -15.78 16.00 -11.04
N LYS A 211 -15.51 15.53 -9.82
CA LYS A 211 -16.46 15.51 -8.71
C LYS A 211 -16.30 16.67 -7.73
N ASN A 212 -15.39 17.58 -8.01
CA ASN A 212 -15.03 18.70 -7.14
C ASN A 212 -14.72 18.24 -5.71
N ARG A 213 -13.96 17.14 -5.58
CA ARG A 213 -13.46 16.64 -4.29
C ARG A 213 -12.08 17.22 -4.01
N TYR A 214 -11.72 17.23 -2.71
CA TYR A 214 -10.38 17.61 -2.32
C TYR A 214 -9.34 16.67 -2.94
N ASN A 215 -8.27 17.29 -3.47
CA ASN A 215 -7.07 16.61 -3.92
C ASN A 215 -5.91 17.62 -3.82
N PRO A 216 -4.84 17.33 -3.07
CA PRO A 216 -3.78 18.28 -2.80
C PRO A 216 -3.02 18.72 -4.07
N ILE A 217 -2.95 17.85 -5.08
CA ILE A 217 -2.33 18.16 -6.36
C ILE A 217 -3.17 19.20 -7.11
N LEU A 218 -4.48 19.01 -7.16
CA LEU A 218 -5.40 19.96 -7.81
C LEU A 218 -5.50 21.29 -7.05
N ARG A 219 -5.34 21.27 -5.72
CA ARG A 219 -5.28 22.50 -4.92
C ARG A 219 -4.01 23.31 -5.21
N ARG A 220 -2.88 22.62 -5.35
CA ARG A 220 -1.59 23.27 -5.61
C ARG A 220 -1.45 23.81 -7.02
N TYR A 221 -1.88 23.04 -8.03
CA TYR A 221 -1.60 23.34 -9.44
C TYR A 221 -2.82 23.83 -10.23
N GLY A 222 -4.03 23.71 -9.69
CA GLY A 222 -5.27 24.02 -10.39
C GLY A 222 -5.84 22.83 -11.16
N GLN A 223 -7.06 22.97 -11.69
CA GLN A 223 -7.73 21.88 -12.45
C GLN A 223 -7.33 21.84 -13.94
N ASP A 224 -6.77 22.91 -14.45
CA ASP A 224 -6.31 23.07 -15.84
C ASP A 224 -5.11 22.18 -16.21
N ILE A 225 -4.45 21.60 -15.19
CA ILE A 225 -3.43 20.56 -15.39
C ILE A 225 -3.99 19.20 -15.85
N LEU A 226 -5.31 19.02 -15.86
CA LEU A 226 -5.96 17.79 -16.30
C LEU A 226 -6.19 17.83 -17.80
N VAL A 227 -5.43 17.03 -18.54
CA VAL A 227 -5.43 16.98 -20.01
C VAL A 227 -5.59 15.55 -20.52
N GLU A 228 -6.11 15.37 -21.74
CA GLU A 228 -6.09 14.07 -22.40
C GLU A 228 -4.66 13.68 -22.77
N ARG A 229 -4.23 12.48 -22.34
CA ARG A 229 -2.92 11.92 -22.66
C ARG A 229 -3.03 10.44 -23.00
N GLU A 230 -2.15 10.01 -23.89
CA GLU A 230 -1.91 8.59 -24.12
C GLU A 230 -1.03 8.01 -23.00
N TYR A 231 -1.35 6.80 -22.58
CA TYR A 231 -0.57 6.05 -21.60
C TYR A 231 -0.68 4.55 -21.88
N ALA A 232 0.30 3.76 -21.45
CA ALA A 232 0.18 2.31 -21.46
C ALA A 232 -0.47 1.81 -20.16
N ASP A 233 -1.45 0.90 -20.30
CA ASP A 233 -1.98 0.18 -19.16
C ASP A 233 -0.99 -0.90 -18.67
N ARG A 234 -1.33 -1.60 -17.57
CA ARG A 234 -0.46 -2.66 -17.02
C ARG A 234 -0.23 -3.84 -17.96
N ALA A 235 -1.04 -3.99 -18.98
CA ALA A 235 -0.88 -5.02 -20.02
C ALA A 235 -0.08 -4.51 -21.24
N GLY A 236 0.40 -3.25 -21.20
CA GLY A 236 1.14 -2.61 -22.27
C GLY A 236 0.27 -2.06 -23.42
N ASN A 237 -1.06 -2.02 -23.26
CA ASN A 237 -1.92 -1.45 -24.30
C ASN A 237 -1.97 0.07 -24.19
N THR A 238 -1.83 0.76 -25.30
CA THR A 238 -2.00 2.22 -25.37
C THR A 238 -3.47 2.59 -25.18
N LYS A 239 -3.72 3.52 -24.27
CA LYS A 239 -5.04 4.08 -23.97
C LYS A 239 -4.96 5.60 -23.87
N THR A 240 -6.05 6.26 -24.16
CA THR A 240 -6.21 7.72 -23.96
C THR A 240 -7.13 7.95 -22.77
N ALA A 241 -6.71 8.80 -21.83
CA ALA A 241 -7.52 9.22 -20.70
C ALA A 241 -7.08 10.60 -20.21
N VAL A 242 -7.96 11.22 -19.41
CA VAL A 242 -7.59 12.44 -18.68
C VAL A 242 -6.54 12.09 -17.63
N ARG A 243 -5.42 12.80 -17.66
CA ARG A 243 -4.26 12.65 -16.77
C ARG A 243 -3.68 14.01 -16.45
N LEU A 244 -2.74 14.06 -15.51
CA LEU A 244 -1.96 15.26 -15.24
C LEU A 244 -1.14 15.66 -16.47
N GLU A 245 -1.01 16.95 -16.73
CA GLU A 245 -0.11 17.45 -17.77
C GLU A 245 1.34 16.98 -17.54
N GLU A 246 2.14 16.98 -18.60
CA GLU A 246 3.49 16.39 -18.55
C GLU A 246 4.39 17.09 -17.54
N LYS A 247 4.34 18.41 -17.47
CA LYS A 247 5.18 19.20 -16.54
C LYS A 247 4.87 18.85 -15.09
N THR A 248 3.60 18.90 -14.70
CA THR A 248 3.19 18.53 -13.33
C THR A 248 3.51 17.07 -13.01
N ALA A 249 3.31 16.16 -13.96
CA ALA A 249 3.67 14.76 -13.79
C ALA A 249 5.20 14.60 -13.57
N GLN A 250 6.05 15.33 -14.30
CA GLN A 250 7.50 15.29 -14.12
C GLN A 250 7.93 15.87 -12.77
N ASP A 251 7.32 16.99 -12.33
CA ASP A 251 7.62 17.59 -11.02
C ASP A 251 7.28 16.62 -9.88
N LEU A 252 6.12 15.94 -9.94
CA LEU A 252 5.73 14.92 -8.99
C LEU A 252 6.64 13.68 -9.05
N TYR A 253 7.06 13.28 -10.24
CA TYR A 253 8.01 12.18 -10.41
C TYR A 253 9.33 12.46 -9.72
N ILE A 254 9.90 13.64 -9.92
CA ILE A 254 11.15 14.07 -9.27
C ILE A 254 10.99 14.10 -7.74
N ALA A 255 9.87 14.65 -7.24
CA ALA A 255 9.58 14.67 -5.81
C ALA A 255 9.50 13.24 -5.23
N ALA A 256 8.77 12.34 -5.88
CA ALA A 256 8.64 10.95 -5.45
C ALA A 256 9.96 10.16 -5.51
N LEU A 257 10.88 10.49 -6.43
CA LEU A 257 12.21 9.90 -6.47
C LEU A 257 13.02 10.16 -5.19
N ASN A 258 12.80 11.28 -4.50
CA ASN A 258 13.45 11.54 -3.21
C ASN A 258 12.96 10.55 -2.13
N ASP A 259 11.67 10.28 -2.06
CA ASP A 259 11.12 9.28 -1.12
C ASP A 259 11.60 7.87 -1.48
N LEU A 260 11.66 7.52 -2.78
CA LEU A 260 12.22 6.24 -3.24
C LEU A 260 13.72 6.12 -2.93
N SER A 261 14.49 7.20 -3.01
CA SER A 261 15.91 7.18 -2.64
C SER A 261 16.12 6.96 -1.15
N ARG A 262 15.31 7.59 -0.31
CA ARG A 262 15.32 7.35 1.15
C ARG A 262 14.93 5.91 1.48
N LEU A 263 13.88 5.41 0.82
CA LEU A 263 13.44 4.02 0.95
C LEU A 263 14.56 3.05 0.57
N SER A 264 15.20 3.26 -0.57
CA SER A 264 16.33 2.44 -1.03
C SER A 264 17.47 2.44 -0.05
N ALA A 265 17.86 3.61 0.48
CA ALA A 265 18.91 3.73 1.49
C ALA A 265 18.56 2.98 2.79
N ALA A 266 17.30 3.02 3.23
CA ALA A 266 16.86 2.28 4.40
C ALA A 266 16.85 0.75 4.16
N ILE A 267 16.48 0.29 2.98
CA ILE A 267 16.54 -1.14 2.60
C ILE A 267 17.97 -1.67 2.57
N GLU A 268 18.96 -0.86 2.12
CA GLU A 268 20.37 -1.28 2.13
C GLU A 268 20.96 -1.43 3.54
N LEU A 269 20.31 -0.88 4.56
CA LEU A 269 20.72 -1.08 5.98
C LEU A 269 20.20 -2.40 6.57
N MET A 270 19.36 -3.14 5.85
CA MET A 270 18.76 -4.39 6.34
C MET A 270 19.71 -5.58 6.19
N ASP A 271 19.69 -6.47 7.18
CA ASP A 271 20.34 -7.78 7.11
C ASP A 271 19.36 -8.84 6.62
N PHE A 272 19.46 -9.22 5.36
CA PHE A 272 18.60 -10.23 4.73
C PHE A 272 19.08 -11.68 4.95
N THR A 273 20.24 -11.90 5.55
CA THR A 273 20.82 -13.26 5.69
C THR A 273 19.92 -14.23 6.43
N ARG A 274 19.07 -13.73 7.32
CA ARG A 274 18.17 -14.53 8.16
C ARG A 274 16.87 -14.94 7.43
N ALA A 275 16.36 -14.07 6.56
CA ALA A 275 15.07 -14.24 5.89
C ALA A 275 15.13 -15.09 4.61
N GLY A 276 16.31 -15.19 4.00
CA GLY A 276 16.52 -15.93 2.75
C GLY A 276 16.52 -15.06 1.49
N SER A 277 17.19 -15.56 0.45
CA SER A 277 17.46 -14.84 -0.79
C SER A 277 16.20 -14.52 -1.62
N GLU A 278 15.13 -15.30 -1.46
CA GLU A 278 13.86 -15.09 -2.15
C GLU A 278 13.15 -13.86 -1.60
N VAL A 279 13.12 -13.71 -0.26
CA VAL A 279 12.51 -12.55 0.40
C VAL A 279 13.31 -11.28 0.10
N GLU A 280 14.64 -11.35 0.13
CA GLU A 280 15.50 -10.26 -0.31
C GLU A 280 15.18 -9.83 -1.75
N GLY A 281 15.11 -10.79 -2.68
CA GLY A 281 14.79 -10.54 -4.07
C GLY A 281 13.41 -9.89 -4.24
N ILE A 282 12.39 -10.34 -3.50
CA ILE A 282 11.05 -9.75 -3.52
C ILE A 282 11.07 -8.30 -3.04
N VAL A 283 11.69 -8.01 -1.89
CA VAL A 283 11.74 -6.67 -1.32
C VAL A 283 12.51 -5.72 -2.24
N LYS A 284 13.70 -6.12 -2.70
CA LYS A 284 14.53 -5.30 -3.59
C LYS A 284 13.87 -5.08 -4.96
N ASN A 285 13.30 -6.11 -5.58
CA ASN A 285 12.57 -5.96 -6.84
C ASN A 285 11.39 -4.98 -6.68
N THR A 286 10.62 -5.10 -5.59
CA THR A 286 9.50 -4.19 -5.34
C THR A 286 9.96 -2.74 -5.23
N VAL A 287 11.01 -2.47 -4.45
CA VAL A 287 11.48 -1.10 -4.18
C VAL A 287 12.21 -0.51 -5.39
N TYR A 288 13.10 -1.27 -6.03
CA TYR A 288 13.97 -0.73 -7.08
C TYR A 288 13.36 -0.76 -8.47
N LEU A 289 12.42 -1.66 -8.72
CA LEU A 289 11.82 -1.83 -10.05
C LEU A 289 10.30 -1.61 -10.03
N GLY A 290 9.59 -2.25 -9.12
CA GLY A 290 8.13 -2.26 -9.07
C GLY A 290 7.53 -0.88 -8.77
N MET A 291 7.96 -0.24 -7.68
CA MET A 291 7.47 1.09 -7.31
C MET A 291 7.80 2.17 -8.34
N PRO A 292 9.04 2.27 -8.88
CA PRO A 292 9.33 3.19 -9.97
C PRO A 292 8.52 2.92 -11.24
N ALA A 293 8.26 1.66 -11.59
CA ALA A 293 7.44 1.30 -12.74
C ALA A 293 5.98 1.75 -12.55
N GLU A 294 5.42 1.54 -11.36
CA GLU A 294 4.06 1.95 -11.04
C GLU A 294 3.93 3.49 -11.01
N LEU A 295 4.93 4.19 -10.51
CA LEU A 295 4.99 5.66 -10.54
C LEU A 295 4.97 6.20 -11.97
N ARG A 296 5.83 5.66 -12.86
CA ARG A 296 5.83 6.04 -14.29
C ARG A 296 4.49 5.75 -14.95
N ARG A 297 3.85 4.62 -14.63
CA ARG A 297 2.55 4.24 -15.17
C ARG A 297 1.45 5.24 -14.78
N VAL A 298 1.35 5.59 -13.50
CA VAL A 298 0.31 6.51 -13.00
C VAL A 298 0.52 7.92 -13.56
N LEU A 299 1.75 8.39 -13.58
CA LEU A 299 2.09 9.71 -14.10
C LEU A 299 2.20 9.77 -15.63
N ALA A 300 2.05 8.64 -16.32
CA ALA A 300 2.21 8.53 -17.78
C ALA A 300 3.56 9.10 -18.30
N ILE A 301 4.66 8.79 -17.59
CA ILE A 301 6.00 9.26 -17.93
C ILE A 301 6.82 8.15 -18.59
N GLY A 302 7.61 8.50 -19.60
CA GLY A 302 8.55 7.58 -20.25
C GLY A 302 7.89 6.53 -21.14
N GLN A 303 6.66 6.75 -21.56
CA GLN A 303 5.89 5.90 -22.48
C GLN A 303 5.78 6.54 -23.86
N SER A 304 6.87 7.13 -24.36
CA SER A 304 6.92 7.47 -25.78
C SER A 304 6.89 6.16 -26.57
N VAL A 305 5.88 6.04 -27.40
CA VAL A 305 5.64 4.97 -28.39
C VAL A 305 6.81 4.88 -29.35
#